data_c721e3eae6d00b089affb17cfcca8740
#
_entry.id   c721e3eae6d00b089affb17cfcca8740
#
_cell.length_a   1.000
_cell.length_b   1.000
_cell.length_c   1.000
_cell.angle_alpha   90.00
_cell.angle_beta   90.00
_cell.angle_gamma   90.00
#
_symmetry.space_group_name_H-M   'P 1'
#
loop_
_entity.id
_entity.type
_entity.pdbx_description
1 polymer ?
#
loop_
_entity_poly.entity_id
_entity_poly.type
_entity_poly.pdbx_seq_one_letter_code
_entity_poly.pdbx_strand_id
1 'polypeptide(L)'
;SDVCSSDLSEKMNIAHMVAAVFRLIGAEVEHGEGYPGWAPNPESAILKIAVESYKQLFGYEPVVRSIHAGLECGLFLEKYPGMDMISFGPTLRGVHSPDEKVDIETVGKWWKHLVDILERLTKEA
;
A
#
# COMPACT_ATOMS: atom_id res chain seq x y z
N SER A 1 -2.38 -17.15 7.03
CA SER A 1 -0.93 -17.37 7.03
C SER A 1 -0.28 -16.17 6.37
N ASP A 2 0.47 -15.49 7.13
CA ASP A 2 1.02 -14.16 6.97
C ASP A 2 2.17 -14.11 5.97
N VAL A 3 1.83 -14.03 4.70
CA VAL A 3 2.82 -13.93 3.61
C VAL A 3 3.19 -12.45 3.33
N CYS A 4 2.75 -11.54 4.16
CA CYS A 4 3.17 -10.14 4.11
C CYS A 4 4.20 -9.78 5.19
N SER A 5 4.95 -10.76 5.71
CA SER A 5 6.06 -10.41 6.54
C SER A 5 7.14 -9.78 5.67
N SER A 6 7.17 -8.49 5.73
CA SER A 6 8.20 -7.64 5.16
C SER A 6 9.51 -7.76 5.95
N ASP A 7 9.81 -8.95 6.42
CA ASP A 7 11.08 -9.21 7.04
C ASP A 7 12.19 -9.04 6.00
N LEU A 8 13.10 -8.14 6.25
CA LEU A 8 14.23 -7.85 5.39
C LEU A 8 15.04 -9.13 5.10
N SER A 9 15.06 -10.08 6.04
CA SER A 9 15.72 -11.38 5.89
C SER A 9 15.05 -12.23 4.80
N GLU A 10 13.73 -12.27 4.73
CA GLU A 10 12.97 -13.01 3.71
C GLU A 10 13.17 -12.41 2.31
N LYS A 11 13.18 -11.08 2.20
CA LYS A 11 13.49 -10.40 0.94
C LYS A 11 14.88 -10.77 0.44
N MET A 12 15.88 -10.73 1.32
CA MET A 12 17.26 -11.07 0.98
C MET A 12 17.39 -12.56 0.61
N ASN A 13 16.69 -13.45 1.29
CA ASN A 13 16.66 -14.87 0.95
C ASN A 13 16.12 -15.09 -0.46
N ILE A 14 14.97 -14.48 -0.81
CA ILE A 14 14.39 -14.58 -2.15
C ILE A 14 15.34 -13.99 -3.19
N ALA A 15 15.94 -12.83 -2.92
CA ALA A 15 16.89 -12.20 -3.82
C ALA A 15 18.11 -13.09 -4.08
N HIS A 16 18.65 -13.72 -3.03
CA HIS A 16 19.76 -14.66 -3.16
C HIS A 16 19.38 -15.92 -3.94
N MET A 17 18.17 -16.46 -3.72
CA MET A 17 17.69 -17.64 -4.48
C MET A 17 17.56 -17.31 -5.97
N VAL A 18 16.96 -16.15 -6.31
CA VAL A 18 16.86 -15.69 -7.70
C VAL A 18 18.25 -15.47 -8.32
N ALA A 19 19.14 -14.79 -7.60
CA ALA A 19 20.51 -14.57 -8.06
C ALA A 19 21.27 -15.88 -8.31
N ALA A 20 21.08 -16.88 -7.45
CA ALA A 20 21.71 -18.18 -7.61
C ALA A 20 21.32 -18.85 -8.95
N VAL A 21 20.04 -18.78 -9.31
CA VAL A 21 19.55 -19.32 -10.59
C VAL A 21 20.20 -18.61 -11.79
N PHE A 22 20.25 -17.28 -11.77
CA PHE A 22 20.88 -16.52 -12.88
C PHE A 22 22.40 -16.76 -12.97
N ARG A 23 23.08 -16.92 -11.83
CA ARG A 23 24.52 -17.26 -11.81
C ARG A 23 24.83 -18.62 -12.41
N LEU A 24 23.90 -19.59 -12.39
CA LEU A 24 24.08 -20.89 -13.03
C LEU A 24 24.29 -20.79 -14.54
N ILE A 25 23.77 -19.76 -15.18
CA ILE A 25 23.95 -19.50 -16.62
C ILE A 25 25.03 -18.46 -16.90
N GLY A 26 25.84 -18.10 -15.89
CA GLY A 26 26.96 -17.17 -16.04
C GLY A 26 26.55 -15.69 -16.02
N ALA A 27 25.33 -15.36 -15.57
CA ALA A 27 24.91 -13.97 -15.45
C ALA A 27 25.55 -13.29 -14.22
N GLU A 28 25.94 -12.04 -14.39
CA GLU A 28 26.24 -11.16 -13.26
C GLU A 28 24.95 -10.64 -12.65
N VAL A 29 24.87 -10.66 -11.32
CA VAL A 29 23.66 -10.23 -10.59
C VAL A 29 24.06 -9.23 -9.51
N GLU A 30 23.51 -8.03 -9.63
CA GLU A 30 23.59 -6.98 -8.63
C GLU A 30 22.28 -6.86 -7.87
N HIS A 31 22.36 -6.60 -6.57
CA HIS A 31 21.21 -6.30 -5.75
C HIS A 31 21.21 -4.81 -5.44
N GLY A 32 20.13 -4.13 -5.83
CA GLY A 32 19.88 -2.76 -5.39
C GLY A 32 19.42 -2.70 -3.93
N GLU A 33 19.47 -1.50 -3.36
CA GLU A 33 18.87 -1.23 -2.06
C GLU A 33 17.35 -1.36 -2.19
N GLY A 34 16.78 -2.28 -1.43
CA GLY A 34 15.33 -2.42 -1.31
C GLY A 34 14.76 -1.39 -0.34
N TYR A 35 13.45 -1.33 -0.24
CA TYR A 35 12.79 -0.56 0.81
C TYR A 35 11.90 -1.48 1.67
N PRO A 36 11.62 -1.07 2.92
CA PRO A 36 10.86 -1.90 3.86
C PRO A 36 9.44 -2.10 3.36
N GLY A 37 8.86 -3.22 3.71
CA GLY A 37 7.45 -3.46 3.50
C GLY A 37 6.60 -2.69 4.51
N TRP A 38 5.33 -2.59 4.22
CA TRP A 38 4.34 -2.03 5.11
C TRP A 38 3.37 -3.13 5.54
N ALA A 39 3.49 -3.54 6.81
CA ALA A 39 2.60 -4.55 7.38
C ALA A 39 1.20 -3.97 7.57
N PRO A 40 0.13 -4.67 7.16
CA PRO A 40 -1.23 -4.21 7.37
C PRO A 40 -1.56 -4.16 8.87
N ASN A 41 -2.22 -3.09 9.29
CA ASN A 41 -2.74 -2.94 10.65
C ASN A 41 -4.27 -2.94 10.64
N PRO A 42 -4.94 -4.06 10.93
CA PRO A 42 -6.41 -4.12 10.98
C PRO A 42 -7.01 -3.29 12.12
N GLU A 43 -6.22 -2.94 13.13
CA GLU A 43 -6.65 -2.11 14.26
C GLU A 43 -6.40 -0.61 14.04
N SER A 44 -5.93 -0.23 12.88
CA SER A 44 -5.70 1.16 12.50
C SER A 44 -6.92 2.04 12.75
N ALA A 45 -6.73 3.14 13.48
CA ALA A 45 -7.80 4.10 13.77
C ALA A 45 -8.24 4.82 12.51
N ILE A 46 -7.28 5.26 11.67
CA ILE A 46 -7.59 5.94 10.41
C ILE A 46 -8.29 5.02 9.42
N LEU A 47 -8.00 3.71 9.44
CA LEU A 47 -8.71 2.74 8.61
C LEU A 47 -10.19 2.63 9.03
N LYS A 48 -10.48 2.54 10.33
CA LYS A 48 -11.84 2.49 10.85
C LYS A 48 -12.65 3.73 10.45
N ILE A 49 -12.05 4.92 10.59
CA ILE A 49 -12.64 6.20 10.16
C ILE A 49 -12.91 6.19 8.66
N ALA A 50 -11.95 5.74 7.84
CA ALA A 50 -12.08 5.71 6.40
C ALA A 50 -13.18 4.74 5.93
N VAL A 51 -13.29 3.57 6.53
CA VAL A 51 -14.34 2.59 6.23
C VAL A 51 -15.72 3.15 6.57
N GLU A 52 -15.87 3.74 7.75
CA GLU A 52 -17.15 4.33 8.19
C GLU A 52 -17.55 5.53 7.31
N SER A 53 -16.61 6.40 6.99
CA SER A 53 -16.80 7.50 6.05
C SER A 53 -17.30 7.00 4.70
N TYR A 54 -16.64 5.98 4.15
CA TYR A 54 -17.03 5.41 2.86
C TYR A 54 -18.44 4.84 2.86
N LYS A 55 -18.80 4.09 3.92
CA LYS A 55 -20.16 3.51 4.09
C LYS A 55 -21.22 4.62 4.13
N GLN A 56 -20.98 5.70 4.85
CA GLN A 56 -21.93 6.80 4.97
C GLN A 56 -22.07 7.58 3.66
N LEU A 57 -20.98 7.83 2.94
CA LEU A 57 -21.00 8.57 1.69
C LEU A 57 -21.61 7.79 0.52
N PHE A 58 -21.38 6.47 0.47
CA PHE A 58 -21.68 5.68 -0.73
C PHE A 58 -22.66 4.53 -0.50
N GLY A 59 -23.04 4.25 0.75
CA GLY A 59 -24.08 3.26 1.08
C GLY A 59 -23.62 1.80 1.06
N TYR A 60 -22.32 1.52 0.90
CA TYR A 60 -21.76 0.16 0.92
C TYR A 60 -20.34 0.15 1.49
N GLU A 61 -19.88 -1.01 1.94
CA GLU A 61 -18.54 -1.15 2.50
C GLU A 61 -17.45 -1.10 1.43
N PRO A 62 -16.32 -0.41 1.72
CA PRO A 62 -15.15 -0.49 0.85
C PRO A 62 -14.49 -1.86 0.99
N VAL A 63 -13.78 -2.27 -0.06
CA VAL A 63 -12.95 -3.47 0.00
C VAL A 63 -11.58 -3.08 0.53
N VAL A 64 -11.25 -3.55 1.72
CA VAL A 64 -9.92 -3.39 2.32
C VAL A 64 -9.05 -4.59 1.95
N ARG A 65 -7.88 -4.34 1.40
CA ARG A 65 -6.95 -5.40 0.97
C ARG A 65 -5.51 -5.04 1.28
N SER A 66 -4.72 -6.05 1.56
CA SER A 66 -3.26 -5.98 1.44
C SER A 66 -2.86 -6.35 0.01
N ILE A 67 -1.86 -5.69 -0.52
CA ILE A 67 -1.33 -5.97 -1.85
C ILE A 67 0.18 -6.21 -1.77
N HIS A 68 0.69 -7.05 -2.66
CA HIS A 68 2.12 -7.28 -2.84
C HIS A 68 2.71 -6.21 -3.77
N ALA A 69 2.61 -4.96 -3.36
CA ALA A 69 3.18 -3.83 -4.09
C ALA A 69 4.04 -2.99 -3.14
N GLY A 70 5.09 -2.41 -3.70
CA GLY A 70 5.88 -1.42 -2.98
C GLY A 70 5.06 -0.15 -2.80
N LEU A 71 4.86 0.25 -1.56
CA LEU A 71 4.20 1.50 -1.21
C LEU A 71 5.15 2.36 -0.37
N GLU A 72 5.13 3.65 -0.62
CA GLU A 72 5.94 4.63 0.11
C GLU A 72 5.66 4.65 1.61
N CYS A 73 4.51 4.14 2.02
CA CYS A 73 4.14 3.97 3.43
C CYS A 73 5.19 3.17 4.23
N GLY A 74 5.86 2.19 3.60
CA GLY A 74 6.96 1.47 4.23
C GLY A 74 8.11 2.37 4.64
N LEU A 75 8.49 3.34 3.79
CA LEU A 75 9.55 4.32 4.07
C LEU A 75 9.16 5.29 5.19
N PHE A 76 7.90 5.70 5.23
CA PHE A 76 7.39 6.55 6.32
C PHE A 76 7.39 5.81 7.64
N LEU A 77 6.96 4.55 7.66
CA LEU A 77 6.91 3.74 8.87
C LEU A 77 8.31 3.47 9.44
N GLU A 78 9.32 3.28 8.58
CA GLU A 78 10.71 3.14 9.01
C GLU A 78 11.21 4.38 9.75
N LYS A 79 10.89 5.58 9.25
CA LYS A 79 11.28 6.85 9.87
C LYS A 79 10.43 7.24 11.07
N TYR A 80 9.16 6.88 11.05
CA TYR A 80 8.17 7.24 12.07
C TYR A 80 7.45 5.97 12.56
N PRO A 81 8.13 5.12 13.36
CA PRO A 81 7.51 3.92 13.91
C PRO A 81 6.24 4.27 14.71
N GLY A 82 5.15 3.62 14.38
CA GLY A 82 3.86 3.89 15.02
C GLY A 82 2.96 4.89 14.27
N MET A 83 3.41 5.44 13.14
CA MET A 83 2.53 6.25 12.29
C MET A 83 1.40 5.37 11.73
N ASP A 84 0.16 5.78 11.98
CA ASP A 84 -1.02 5.11 11.43
C ASP A 84 -1.30 5.62 10.02
N MET A 85 -1.43 4.71 9.07
CA MET A 85 -1.50 5.05 7.65
C MET A 85 -2.47 4.15 6.90
N ILE A 86 -3.12 4.72 5.90
CA ILE A 86 -3.88 4.00 4.87
C ILE A 86 -3.47 4.46 3.48
N SER A 87 -3.62 3.60 2.50
CA SER A 87 -3.43 3.95 1.09
C SER A 87 -4.75 3.76 0.35
N PHE A 88 -5.21 4.80 -0.32
CA PHE A 88 -6.41 4.77 -1.14
C PHE A 88 -6.35 5.83 -2.24
N GLY A 89 -7.06 5.59 -3.33
CA GLY A 89 -7.01 6.50 -4.47
C GLY A 89 -8.14 6.26 -5.46
N PRO A 90 -8.19 7.02 -6.55
CA PRO A 90 -9.07 6.76 -7.67
C PRO A 90 -8.69 5.45 -8.36
N THR A 91 -9.58 4.92 -9.19
CA THR A 91 -9.33 3.69 -9.94
C THR A 91 -8.30 3.93 -11.04
N LEU A 92 -7.21 3.20 -10.96
CA LEU A 92 -6.17 3.14 -11.98
C LEU A 92 -6.33 1.86 -12.82
N ARG A 93 -5.98 1.93 -14.09
CA ARG A 93 -5.98 0.79 -15.01
C ARG A 93 -4.69 0.78 -15.81
N GLY A 94 -4.17 -0.42 -16.08
CA GLY A 94 -2.93 -0.59 -16.82
C GLY A 94 -1.71 0.03 -16.14
N VAL A 95 -1.69 0.01 -14.82
CA VAL A 95 -0.59 0.60 -14.02
C VAL A 95 0.75 0.01 -14.45
N HIS A 96 1.77 0.86 -14.54
CA HIS A 96 3.10 0.52 -15.02
C HIS A 96 3.16 0.07 -16.49
N SER A 97 2.21 0.46 -17.31
CA SER A 97 2.21 0.22 -18.76
C SER A 97 2.04 1.53 -19.55
N PRO A 98 2.37 1.55 -20.85
CA PRO A 98 2.10 2.71 -21.70
C PRO A 98 0.61 3.10 -21.79
N ASP A 99 -0.30 2.18 -21.46
CA ASP A 99 -1.74 2.39 -21.47
C ASP A 99 -2.29 2.78 -20.08
N GLU A 100 -1.43 3.22 -19.18
CA GLU A 100 -1.84 3.65 -17.84
C GLU A 100 -2.82 4.81 -17.90
N LYS A 101 -3.93 4.67 -17.19
CA LYS A 101 -5.00 5.66 -17.15
C LYS A 101 -5.73 5.66 -15.83
N VAL A 102 -6.29 6.82 -15.47
CA VAL A 102 -7.17 7.00 -14.33
C VAL A 102 -8.61 7.08 -14.79
N ASP A 103 -9.51 6.47 -14.04
CA ASP A 103 -10.94 6.62 -14.23
C ASP A 103 -11.39 7.95 -13.61
N ILE A 104 -11.71 8.92 -14.46
CA ILE A 104 -12.00 10.31 -14.08
C ILE A 104 -13.20 10.40 -13.13
N GLU A 105 -14.24 9.56 -13.31
CA GLU A 105 -15.40 9.56 -12.44
C GLU A 105 -15.06 9.21 -10.99
N THR A 106 -14.06 8.32 -10.82
CA THR A 106 -13.62 7.90 -9.50
C THR A 106 -12.76 8.93 -8.78
N VAL A 107 -12.21 9.93 -9.47
CA VAL A 107 -11.46 11.04 -8.87
C VAL A 107 -12.37 11.88 -7.97
N GLY A 108 -13.56 12.23 -8.44
CA GLY A 108 -14.53 12.99 -7.66
C GLY A 108 -15.04 12.21 -6.43
N LYS A 109 -15.19 10.89 -6.57
CA LYS A 109 -15.55 10.00 -5.48
C LYS A 109 -14.45 9.94 -4.43
N TRP A 110 -13.21 9.75 -4.85
CA TRP A 110 -12.03 9.74 -3.98
C TRP A 110 -11.87 11.07 -3.23
N TRP A 111 -12.04 12.19 -3.91
CA TRP A 111 -11.94 13.52 -3.30
C TRP A 111 -12.96 13.74 -2.19
N LYS A 112 -14.23 13.37 -2.42
CA LYS A 112 -15.27 13.46 -1.38
C LYS A 112 -14.92 12.61 -0.16
N HIS A 113 -14.40 11.41 -0.38
CA HIS A 113 -13.99 10.51 0.69
C HIS A 113 -12.81 11.10 1.49
N LEU A 114 -11.79 11.62 0.81
CA LEU A 114 -10.65 12.27 1.45
C LEU A 114 -11.07 13.44 2.35
N VAL A 115 -11.92 14.32 1.83
CA VAL A 115 -12.41 15.49 2.59
C VAL A 115 -13.18 15.06 3.83
N ASP A 116 -14.09 14.10 3.71
CA ASP A 116 -14.87 13.59 4.85
C ASP A 116 -13.99 12.91 5.91
N ILE A 117 -12.96 12.16 5.50
CA ILE A 117 -11.98 11.61 6.46
C ILE A 117 -11.28 12.73 7.23
N LEU A 118 -10.79 13.76 6.55
CA LEU A 118 -10.11 14.88 7.19
C LEU A 118 -11.02 15.63 8.16
N GLU A 119 -12.27 15.85 7.80
CA GLU A 119 -13.26 16.47 8.69
C GLU A 119 -13.54 15.65 9.94
N ARG A 120 -13.57 14.32 9.84
CA ARG A 120 -13.76 13.42 11.00
C ARG A 120 -12.55 13.47 11.92
N LEU A 121 -11.35 13.42 11.37
CA LEU A 121 -10.12 13.49 12.16
C LEU A 121 -10.02 14.80 12.97
N THR A 122 -10.54 15.91 12.44
CA THR A 122 -10.55 17.18 13.20
C THR A 122 -11.57 17.22 14.34
N LYS A 123 -12.56 16.33 14.33
CA LYS A 123 -13.57 16.26 15.40
C LYS A 123 -13.20 15.31 16.54
N GLU A 124 -12.26 14.39 16.27
CA GLU A 124 -11.77 13.43 17.26
C GLU A 124 -10.47 13.91 17.95
N ALA A 125 -9.86 14.99 17.47
CA ALA A 125 -8.68 15.63 18.05
C ALA A 125 -9.08 16.69 19.11
#